data_8e10ae015858bebf8d238be93bb33daf
#
_entry.id   8e10ae015858bebf8d238be93bb33daf
#
_cell.length_a   1.000
_cell.length_b   1.000
_cell.length_c   1.000
_cell.angle_alpha   90.00
_cell.angle_beta   90.00
_cell.angle_gamma   90.00
#
_symmetry.space_group_name_H-M   'P 1'
#
loop_
_entity.id
_entity.type
_entity.pdbx_description
1 polymer ?
#
loop_
_entity_poly.entity_id
_entity_poly.type
_entity_poly.pdbx_seq_one_letter_code
_entity_poly.pdbx_strand_id
1 'polypeptide(L)'
;MNSQPPMLSLPASYCRDHVSPIPSVAVWAETTTGTMIETLFLDQSLAFVEKVDWHGSLVQRDHILPIWRNRYTAISGIDSSGKVDATTGATETHSFALDPYLVAGEAKKFVVCVEINAPSDPDDKWQSAELGQPSLLYTALVKVDTDQRYRTLDLTAYGSPGKGELRYDLETVSSAKRLVDLLLVKLEDGRQEDSSSSE
;
A
#
# COMPACT_ATOMS: atom_id res chain seq x y z
N MET A 1 19.35 24.56 10.79
CA MET A 1 18.15 24.65 9.93
C MET A 1 17.50 23.29 10.03
N ASN A 2 16.41 23.18 10.77
CA ASN A 2 15.64 21.94 10.83
C ASN A 2 14.83 21.85 9.53
N SER A 3 15.33 21.13 8.54
CA SER A 3 14.51 20.74 7.41
C SER A 3 13.48 19.74 7.91
N GLN A 4 12.20 20.07 7.81
CA GLN A 4 11.13 19.08 8.04
C GLN A 4 11.33 17.91 7.06
N PRO A 5 11.01 16.68 7.50
CA PRO A 5 11.07 15.53 6.62
C PRO A 5 10.11 15.70 5.43
N PRO A 6 10.42 15.10 4.28
CA PRO A 6 9.55 15.16 3.13
C PRO A 6 8.20 14.52 3.45
N MET A 7 7.13 15.15 2.97
CA MET A 7 5.77 14.62 3.06
C MET A 7 5.44 13.89 1.76
N LEU A 8 4.85 12.71 1.88
CA LEU A 8 4.34 11.94 0.76
C LEU A 8 2.82 12.05 0.72
N SER A 9 2.29 12.35 -0.45
CA SER A 9 0.86 12.26 -0.73
C SER A 9 0.63 11.19 -1.79
N LEU A 10 -0.30 10.28 -1.53
CA LEU A 10 -0.64 9.18 -2.43
C LEU A 10 -2.11 9.31 -2.85
N PRO A 11 -2.43 10.14 -3.85
CA PRO A 11 -3.74 10.07 -4.47
C PRO A 11 -3.91 8.75 -5.21
N ALA A 12 -5.00 8.05 -4.93
CA ALA A 12 -5.36 6.82 -5.61
C ALA A 12 -6.76 6.96 -6.22
N SER A 13 -6.94 6.42 -7.41
CA SER A 13 -8.24 6.33 -8.07
C SER A 13 -8.57 4.87 -8.34
N TYR A 14 -9.69 4.43 -7.82
CA TYR A 14 -10.23 3.10 -8.10
C TYR A 14 -11.16 3.12 -9.29
N CYS A 15 -11.18 2.03 -10.04
CA CYS A 15 -12.11 1.85 -11.14
C CYS A 15 -13.52 1.63 -10.61
N ARG A 16 -14.41 2.62 -10.77
CA ARG A 16 -15.73 2.64 -10.13
C ARG A 16 -16.65 1.49 -10.54
N ASP A 17 -16.52 1.02 -11.75
CA ASP A 17 -17.46 0.02 -12.31
C ASP A 17 -17.16 -1.40 -11.84
N HIS A 18 -16.05 -1.61 -11.13
CA HIS A 18 -15.58 -2.92 -10.73
C HIS A 18 -15.24 -3.06 -9.24
N VAL A 19 -15.34 -1.97 -8.47
CA VAL A 19 -15.00 -1.99 -7.04
C VAL A 19 -16.23 -2.22 -6.19
N SER A 20 -16.62 -3.45 -6.13
CA SER A 20 -17.46 -3.97 -5.04
C SER A 20 -17.00 -5.40 -4.82
N PRO A 21 -16.28 -5.68 -3.79
CA PRO A 21 -16.05 -4.96 -2.51
C PRO A 21 -14.85 -4.01 -2.53
N ILE A 22 -14.78 -3.13 -1.52
CA ILE A 22 -13.67 -2.20 -1.30
C ILE A 22 -12.38 -3.01 -1.08
N PRO A 23 -11.30 -2.73 -1.84
CA PRO A 23 -10.04 -3.44 -1.65
C PRO A 23 -9.36 -3.04 -0.34
N SER A 24 -8.63 -3.97 0.25
CA SER A 24 -7.71 -3.70 1.35
C SER A 24 -6.39 -3.18 0.84
N VAL A 25 -5.79 -2.24 1.56
CA VAL A 25 -4.57 -1.54 1.14
C VAL A 25 -3.54 -1.50 2.26
N ALA A 26 -2.29 -1.75 1.90
CA ALA A 26 -1.12 -1.39 2.69
C ALA A 26 -0.17 -0.54 1.86
N VAL A 27 0.46 0.44 2.51
CA VAL A 27 1.49 1.30 1.92
C VAL A 27 2.72 1.27 2.80
N TRP A 28 3.88 1.06 2.20
CA TRP A 28 5.14 1.08 2.93
C TRP A 28 6.29 1.62 2.07
N ALA A 29 7.38 1.96 2.73
CA ALA A 29 8.63 2.34 2.09
C ALA A 29 9.67 1.22 2.21
N GLU A 30 10.43 1.00 1.14
CA GLU A 30 11.58 0.09 1.11
C GLU A 30 12.86 0.82 0.66
N THR A 31 13.99 0.29 1.06
CA THR A 31 15.26 0.64 0.43
C THR A 31 15.26 0.19 -1.02
N THR A 32 16.19 0.70 -1.83
CA THR A 32 16.37 0.24 -3.22
C THR A 32 16.84 -1.22 -3.34
N THR A 33 17.19 -1.85 -2.23
CA THR A 33 17.56 -3.27 -2.14
C THR A 33 16.44 -4.15 -1.63
N GLY A 34 15.23 -3.59 -1.42
CA GLY A 34 14.04 -4.34 -1.03
C GLY A 34 13.90 -4.61 0.48
N THR A 35 14.65 -3.87 1.31
CA THR A 35 14.45 -3.93 2.76
C THR A 35 13.41 -2.90 3.17
N MET A 36 12.36 -3.32 3.87
CA MET A 36 11.32 -2.43 4.37
C MET A 36 11.92 -1.41 5.35
N ILE A 37 11.55 -0.15 5.19
CA ILE A 37 11.94 0.94 6.10
C ILE A 37 10.85 1.13 7.15
N GLU A 38 9.61 1.39 6.71
CA GLU A 38 8.47 1.62 7.59
C GLU A 38 7.15 1.35 6.88
N THR A 39 6.10 1.07 7.63
CA THR A 39 4.73 1.03 7.14
C THR A 39 4.13 2.43 7.24
N LEU A 40 3.73 2.99 6.10
CA LEU A 40 3.16 4.33 6.00
C LEU A 40 1.66 4.32 6.26
N PHE A 41 0.97 3.28 5.78
CA PHE A 41 -0.48 3.10 5.96
C PHE A 41 -0.84 1.62 6.00
N LEU A 42 -1.81 1.29 6.83
CA LEU A 42 -2.47 -0.01 6.85
C LEU A 42 -3.97 0.19 7.06
N ASP A 43 -4.77 -0.53 6.30
CA ASP A 43 -6.21 -0.57 6.49
C ASP A 43 -6.55 -0.88 7.96
N GLN A 44 -7.39 -0.03 8.56
CA GLN A 44 -7.72 -0.10 9.99
C GLN A 44 -8.33 -1.46 10.38
N SER A 45 -9.12 -2.05 9.50
CA SER A 45 -9.74 -3.35 9.75
C SER A 45 -8.71 -4.47 9.91
N LEU A 46 -7.50 -4.27 9.36
CA LEU A 46 -6.42 -5.25 9.40
C LEU A 46 -5.40 -4.99 10.53
N ALA A 47 -5.40 -3.79 11.11
CA ALA A 47 -4.38 -3.40 12.07
C ALA A 47 -4.53 -4.06 13.46
N PHE A 48 -5.74 -4.45 13.85
CA PHE A 48 -6.05 -4.78 15.24
C PHE A 48 -6.76 -6.13 15.47
N VAL A 49 -7.10 -6.87 14.43
CA VAL A 49 -7.88 -8.09 14.54
C VAL A 49 -7.18 -9.26 13.87
N GLU A 50 -7.37 -10.46 14.43
CA GLU A 50 -6.79 -11.70 13.88
C GLU A 50 -7.58 -12.22 12.68
N LYS A 51 -8.90 -12.07 12.72
CA LYS A 51 -9.82 -12.50 11.65
C LYS A 51 -10.73 -11.34 11.26
N VAL A 52 -10.94 -11.17 9.99
CA VAL A 52 -11.74 -10.12 9.38
C VAL A 52 -12.91 -10.73 8.65
N ASP A 53 -14.10 -10.17 8.82
CA ASP A 53 -15.20 -10.43 7.90
C ASP A 53 -14.89 -9.72 6.59
N TRP A 54 -14.37 -10.47 5.64
CA TRP A 54 -14.01 -9.96 4.34
C TRP A 54 -15.11 -10.34 3.34
N HIS A 55 -16.13 -9.47 3.27
CA HIS A 55 -17.31 -9.61 2.41
C HIS A 55 -18.08 -10.93 2.62
N GLY A 56 -18.41 -11.22 3.87
CA GLY A 56 -19.19 -12.39 4.24
C GLY A 56 -18.38 -13.66 4.44
N SER A 57 -17.05 -13.58 4.31
CA SER A 57 -16.14 -14.68 4.62
C SER A 57 -15.20 -14.31 5.74
N LEU A 58 -15.13 -15.12 6.79
CA LEU A 58 -14.20 -14.91 7.89
C LEU A 58 -12.80 -15.38 7.47
N VAL A 59 -11.94 -14.41 7.12
CA VAL A 59 -10.60 -14.67 6.59
C VAL A 59 -9.54 -14.31 7.63
N GLN A 60 -8.45 -15.07 7.68
CA GLN A 60 -7.27 -14.70 8.46
C GLN A 60 -6.69 -13.39 7.90
N ARG A 61 -6.48 -12.42 8.77
CA ARG A 61 -5.87 -11.12 8.42
C ARG A 61 -4.61 -11.28 7.57
N ASP A 62 -3.77 -12.23 7.94
CA ASP A 62 -2.50 -12.51 7.29
C ASP A 62 -2.62 -12.93 5.82
N HIS A 63 -3.77 -13.37 5.40
CA HIS A 63 -4.00 -13.77 4.02
C HIS A 63 -4.41 -12.61 3.12
N ILE A 64 -4.85 -11.48 3.71
CA ILE A 64 -5.41 -10.36 2.95
C ILE A 64 -4.32 -9.53 2.28
N LEU A 65 -3.27 -9.14 3.04
CA LEU A 65 -2.12 -8.39 2.52
C LEU A 65 -0.82 -9.16 2.76
N PRO A 66 -0.63 -10.30 2.06
CA PRO A 66 0.42 -11.24 2.40
C PRO A 66 1.83 -10.77 2.01
N ILE A 67 1.98 -9.86 1.02
CA ILE A 67 3.29 -9.31 0.65
C ILE A 67 3.78 -8.39 1.76
N TRP A 68 2.95 -7.43 2.16
CA TRP A 68 3.25 -6.50 3.26
C TRP A 68 3.57 -7.27 4.53
N ARG A 69 2.75 -8.25 4.91
CA ARG A 69 3.00 -9.09 6.08
C ARG A 69 4.39 -9.74 6.04
N ASN A 70 4.75 -10.35 4.91
CA ASN A 70 6.04 -11.02 4.75
C ASN A 70 7.20 -10.02 4.92
N ARG A 71 7.06 -8.80 4.39
CA ARG A 71 8.04 -7.73 4.55
C ARG A 71 8.15 -7.26 5.99
N TYR A 72 7.00 -7.02 6.62
CA TYR A 72 6.91 -6.58 8.02
C TYR A 72 7.52 -7.61 8.97
N THR A 73 7.15 -8.87 8.84
CA THR A 73 7.68 -9.96 9.68
C THR A 73 9.19 -10.15 9.51
N ALA A 74 9.71 -10.01 8.30
CA ALA A 74 11.15 -10.15 8.03
C ALA A 74 12.00 -9.11 8.77
N ILE A 75 11.45 -7.93 9.06
CA ILE A 75 12.17 -6.85 9.77
C ILE A 75 11.90 -6.87 11.26
N SER A 76 10.63 -6.96 11.65
CA SER A 76 10.24 -6.90 13.06
C SER A 76 10.64 -8.15 13.83
N GLY A 77 10.81 -9.29 13.14
CA GLY A 77 10.97 -10.60 13.77
C GLY A 77 9.72 -11.03 14.56
N ILE A 78 8.65 -10.24 14.50
CA ILE A 78 7.39 -10.45 15.20
C ILE A 78 6.37 -10.83 14.14
N ASP A 79 5.67 -11.92 14.37
CA ASP A 79 4.45 -12.23 13.63
C ASP A 79 3.50 -11.02 13.74
N SER A 80 2.90 -10.63 12.62
CA SER A 80 2.00 -9.46 12.54
C SER A 80 0.70 -9.59 13.36
N SER A 81 0.64 -10.58 14.25
CA SER A 81 -0.49 -10.79 15.18
C SER A 81 -0.66 -9.67 16.22
N GLY A 82 0.37 -8.83 16.42
CA GLY A 82 0.34 -7.69 17.34
C GLY A 82 -0.15 -6.39 16.67
N LYS A 83 -0.20 -5.33 17.50
CA LYS A 83 -0.48 -3.97 17.04
C LYS A 83 0.66 -3.49 16.14
N VAL A 84 0.32 -3.06 14.93
CA VAL A 84 1.26 -2.49 13.98
C VAL A 84 1.38 -0.99 14.22
N ASP A 85 2.61 -0.50 14.28
CA ASP A 85 2.88 0.95 14.34
C ASP A 85 2.83 1.50 12.91
N ALA A 86 1.67 2.00 12.53
CA ALA A 86 1.41 2.59 11.23
C ALA A 86 0.26 3.59 11.32
N THR A 87 0.19 4.52 10.39
CA THR A 87 -1.02 5.31 10.19
C THR A 87 -2.14 4.38 9.73
N THR A 88 -3.25 4.37 10.45
CA THR A 88 -4.40 3.52 10.12
C THR A 88 -5.61 4.38 9.80
N GLY A 89 -6.38 3.98 8.82
CA GLY A 89 -7.60 4.67 8.42
C GLY A 89 -8.57 3.74 7.70
N ALA A 90 -9.81 4.17 7.56
CA ALA A 90 -10.76 3.50 6.69
C ALA A 90 -10.37 3.73 5.23
N THR A 91 -10.37 2.66 4.44
CA THR A 91 -10.15 2.79 2.99
C THR A 91 -11.37 3.45 2.37
N GLU A 92 -11.18 4.55 1.66
CA GLU A 92 -12.27 5.24 0.99
C GLU A 92 -12.71 4.49 -0.27
N THR A 93 -14.01 4.58 -0.58
CA THR A 93 -14.66 3.78 -1.65
C THR A 93 -14.31 4.23 -3.06
N HIS A 94 -13.73 5.42 -3.25
CA HIS A 94 -13.57 6.00 -4.59
C HIS A 94 -12.16 6.50 -4.88
N SER A 95 -11.55 7.14 -3.92
CA SER A 95 -10.17 7.64 -3.97
C SER A 95 -9.72 7.99 -2.58
N PHE A 96 -8.44 7.94 -2.31
CA PHE A 96 -7.87 8.42 -1.05
C PHE A 96 -6.61 9.22 -1.32
N ALA A 97 -6.33 10.17 -0.46
CA ALA A 97 -5.04 10.83 -0.37
C ALA A 97 -4.45 10.51 1.01
N LEU A 98 -3.19 10.20 1.03
CA LEU A 98 -2.45 9.84 2.21
C LEU A 98 -1.26 10.79 2.32
N ASP A 99 -1.12 11.47 3.45
CA ASP A 99 -0.06 12.43 3.71
C ASP A 99 0.84 11.97 4.88
N PRO A 100 1.49 10.80 4.79
CA PRO A 100 2.40 10.36 5.83
C PRO A 100 3.71 11.15 5.77
N TYR A 101 4.27 11.42 6.94
CA TYR A 101 5.65 11.87 7.02
C TYR A 101 6.58 10.67 6.94
N LEU A 102 7.41 10.60 5.91
CA LEU A 102 8.43 9.59 5.80
C LEU A 102 9.65 10.02 6.62
N VAL A 103 9.88 9.34 7.73
CA VAL A 103 11.07 9.52 8.56
C VAL A 103 12.19 8.60 8.03
N ALA A 104 12.43 8.61 6.75
CA ALA A 104 13.44 7.76 6.12
C ALA A 104 14.85 8.37 6.23
N GLY A 105 15.22 8.87 7.39
CA GLY A 105 16.58 9.30 7.70
C GLY A 105 17.30 10.04 6.57
N GLU A 106 18.56 9.64 6.28
CA GLU A 106 19.37 10.20 5.19
C GLU A 106 19.11 9.54 3.82
N ALA A 107 18.09 8.70 3.68
CA ALA A 107 17.80 7.99 2.45
C ALA A 107 17.29 8.97 1.37
N LYS A 108 18.17 9.37 0.47
CA LYS A 108 17.81 10.22 -0.68
C LYS A 108 17.02 9.49 -1.75
N LYS A 109 16.94 8.15 -1.65
CA LYS A 109 16.22 7.28 -2.58
C LYS A 109 15.56 6.16 -1.82
N PHE A 110 14.29 5.91 -2.09
CA PHE A 110 13.53 4.80 -1.54
C PHE A 110 12.45 4.36 -2.53
N VAL A 111 11.89 3.20 -2.32
CA VAL A 111 10.78 2.68 -3.11
C VAL A 111 9.51 2.79 -2.28
N VAL A 112 8.50 3.45 -2.82
CA VAL A 112 7.15 3.39 -2.28
C VAL A 112 6.48 2.16 -2.85
N CYS A 113 5.91 1.35 -1.97
CA CYS A 113 5.21 0.12 -2.28
C CYS A 113 3.76 0.25 -1.83
N VAL A 114 2.84 -0.20 -2.67
CA VAL A 114 1.41 -0.27 -2.38
C VAL A 114 0.93 -1.67 -2.71
N GLU A 115 0.44 -2.40 -1.71
CA GLU A 115 -0.25 -3.67 -1.91
C GLU A 115 -1.74 -3.44 -1.86
N ILE A 116 -2.44 -3.98 -2.85
CA ILE A 116 -3.90 -3.90 -2.96
C ILE A 116 -4.45 -5.30 -3.18
N ASN A 117 -5.42 -5.67 -2.37
CA ASN A 117 -6.11 -6.94 -2.50
C ASN A 117 -7.62 -6.78 -2.32
N ALA A 118 -8.37 -7.60 -3.02
CA ALA A 118 -9.82 -7.67 -2.93
C ALA A 118 -10.26 -9.14 -2.77
N PRO A 119 -11.48 -9.37 -2.26
CA PRO A 119 -12.06 -10.71 -2.24
C PRO A 119 -12.09 -11.33 -3.62
N SER A 120 -12.21 -12.66 -3.66
CA SER A 120 -12.21 -13.43 -4.90
C SER A 120 -13.32 -12.97 -5.85
N ASP A 121 -12.94 -12.75 -7.11
CA ASP A 121 -13.84 -12.45 -8.19
C ASP A 121 -14.15 -13.76 -8.94
N PRO A 122 -15.42 -14.12 -9.17
CA PRO A 122 -15.77 -15.35 -9.90
C PRO A 122 -15.23 -15.37 -11.35
N ASP A 123 -14.93 -14.22 -11.92
CA ASP A 123 -14.36 -14.11 -13.26
C ASP A 123 -12.83 -14.22 -13.29
N ASP A 124 -12.17 -14.32 -12.12
CA ASP A 124 -10.73 -14.48 -12.01
C ASP A 124 -10.32 -15.96 -12.08
N LYS A 125 -9.11 -16.21 -12.58
CA LYS A 125 -8.48 -17.53 -12.59
C LYS A 125 -8.13 -18.04 -11.19
N TRP A 126 -8.01 -17.13 -10.23
CA TRP A 126 -7.61 -17.41 -8.85
C TRP A 126 -8.83 -17.46 -7.94
N GLN A 127 -9.69 -18.41 -8.16
CA GLN A 127 -10.95 -18.54 -7.43
C GLN A 127 -10.72 -19.24 -6.09
N SER A 128 -10.45 -18.48 -5.05
CA SER A 128 -10.46 -18.97 -3.68
C SER A 128 -11.22 -18.04 -2.77
N ALA A 129 -12.40 -18.46 -2.33
CA ALA A 129 -13.22 -17.66 -1.41
C ALA A 129 -12.50 -17.40 -0.07
N GLU A 130 -11.60 -18.30 0.35
CA GLU A 130 -10.88 -18.18 1.61
C GLU A 130 -9.61 -17.35 1.51
N LEU A 131 -8.98 -17.32 0.34
CA LEU A 131 -7.67 -16.69 0.14
C LEU A 131 -7.75 -15.39 -0.67
N GLY A 132 -8.90 -15.09 -1.26
CA GLY A 132 -9.09 -13.93 -2.12
C GLY A 132 -8.40 -14.05 -3.48
N GLN A 133 -8.25 -12.90 -4.12
CA GLN A 133 -7.48 -12.73 -5.36
C GLN A 133 -5.98 -12.70 -5.05
N PRO A 134 -5.11 -12.79 -6.09
CA PRO A 134 -3.73 -12.37 -5.94
C PRO A 134 -3.65 -10.91 -5.53
N SER A 135 -2.88 -10.60 -4.52
CA SER A 135 -2.64 -9.21 -4.13
C SER A 135 -1.68 -8.55 -5.12
N LEU A 136 -1.97 -7.32 -5.53
CA LEU A 136 -1.17 -6.59 -6.51
C LEU A 136 -0.18 -5.68 -5.82
N LEU A 137 1.07 -5.70 -6.29
CA LEU A 137 2.14 -4.83 -5.81
C LEU A 137 2.45 -3.75 -6.84
N TYR A 138 2.18 -2.52 -6.46
CA TYR A 138 2.57 -1.32 -7.21
C TYR A 138 3.78 -0.68 -6.55
N THR A 139 4.73 -0.22 -7.36
CA THR A 139 5.96 0.41 -6.84
C THR A 139 6.35 1.65 -7.60
N ALA A 140 6.98 2.61 -6.91
CA ALA A 140 7.63 3.77 -7.50
C ALA A 140 8.96 4.05 -6.81
N LEU A 141 10.00 4.30 -7.60
CA LEU A 141 11.26 4.83 -7.08
C LEU A 141 11.14 6.34 -6.85
N VAL A 142 11.25 6.75 -5.62
CA VAL A 142 11.22 8.16 -5.20
C VAL A 142 12.64 8.64 -4.92
N LYS A 143 12.97 9.83 -5.40
CA LYS A 143 14.23 10.54 -5.13
C LYS A 143 13.86 11.88 -4.51
N VAL A 144 14.40 12.16 -3.32
CA VAL A 144 14.05 13.35 -2.53
C VAL A 144 14.64 14.63 -3.12
N ASP A 145 15.78 14.54 -3.78
CA ASP A 145 16.55 15.66 -4.32
C ASP A 145 16.29 15.92 -5.82
N THR A 146 15.07 15.72 -6.27
CA THR A 146 14.67 15.92 -7.68
C THR A 146 13.56 16.97 -7.80
N ASP A 147 13.54 17.70 -8.92
CA ASP A 147 12.43 18.60 -9.25
C ASP A 147 11.15 17.85 -9.64
N GLN A 148 11.24 16.54 -9.83
CA GLN A 148 10.09 15.71 -10.19
C GLN A 148 9.27 15.36 -8.95
N ARG A 149 8.18 16.10 -8.77
CA ARG A 149 7.27 16.01 -7.63
C ARG A 149 6.28 14.86 -7.70
N TYR A 150 6.04 14.30 -8.87
CA TYR A 150 5.05 13.25 -9.08
C TYR A 150 5.71 12.01 -9.70
N ARG A 151 5.29 10.84 -9.23
CA ARG A 151 5.64 9.55 -9.81
C ARG A 151 4.40 8.69 -9.90
N THR A 152 4.20 8.03 -11.03
CA THR A 152 3.24 6.93 -11.14
C THR A 152 3.81 5.69 -10.47
N LEU A 153 2.97 4.97 -9.76
CA LEU A 153 3.33 3.63 -9.30
C LEU A 153 2.97 2.64 -10.40
N ASP A 154 3.94 1.85 -10.79
CA ASP A 154 3.75 0.81 -11.80
C ASP A 154 3.40 -0.52 -11.12
N LEU A 155 2.49 -1.28 -11.71
CA LEU A 155 2.24 -2.67 -11.31
C LEU A 155 3.46 -3.51 -11.65
N THR A 156 4.19 -3.96 -10.63
CA THR A 156 5.48 -4.65 -10.79
C THR A 156 5.42 -6.14 -10.53
N ALA A 157 4.54 -6.56 -9.64
CA ALA A 157 4.41 -7.95 -9.24
C ALA A 157 3.02 -8.23 -8.65
N TYR A 158 2.76 -9.49 -8.36
CA TYR A 158 1.65 -9.90 -7.52
C TYR A 158 2.10 -10.92 -6.49
N GLY A 159 1.37 -10.97 -5.38
CA GLY A 159 1.54 -11.98 -4.34
C GLY A 159 0.58 -13.15 -4.55
N SER A 160 1.07 -14.37 -4.44
CA SER A 160 0.20 -15.54 -4.44
C SER A 160 -0.81 -15.46 -3.28
N PRO A 161 -2.09 -15.86 -3.50
CA PRO A 161 -3.12 -15.80 -2.48
C PRO A 161 -2.68 -16.47 -1.17
N GLY A 162 -2.88 -15.78 -0.05
CA GLY A 162 -2.57 -16.24 1.30
C GLY A 162 -1.09 -16.34 1.66
N LYS A 163 -0.17 -16.52 0.68
CA LYS A 163 1.27 -16.69 0.94
C LYS A 163 2.09 -15.45 0.64
N GLY A 164 1.67 -14.65 -0.35
CA GLY A 164 2.39 -13.45 -0.76
C GLY A 164 3.74 -13.71 -1.43
N GLU A 165 3.94 -14.91 -1.97
CA GLU A 165 5.09 -15.19 -2.80
C GLU A 165 5.05 -14.32 -4.05
N LEU A 166 6.07 -13.49 -4.24
CA LEU A 166 6.13 -12.56 -5.36
C LEU A 166 6.27 -13.29 -6.69
N ARG A 167 5.43 -12.91 -7.63
CA ARG A 167 5.41 -13.38 -9.00
C ARG A 167 5.36 -12.22 -9.97
N TYR A 168 6.00 -12.37 -11.13
CA TYR A 168 6.18 -11.31 -12.11
C TYR A 168 5.47 -11.59 -13.44
N ASP A 169 4.87 -12.76 -13.57
CA ASP A 169 4.09 -13.20 -14.73
C ASP A 169 2.67 -12.58 -14.70
N LEU A 170 2.61 -11.27 -14.82
CA LEU A 170 1.39 -10.48 -14.69
C LEU A 170 0.27 -10.87 -15.67
N GLU A 171 0.57 -11.61 -16.71
CA GLU A 171 -0.42 -12.10 -17.70
C GLU A 171 -1.40 -13.09 -17.06
N THR A 172 -1.02 -13.74 -15.98
CA THR A 172 -1.88 -14.70 -15.28
C THR A 172 -2.95 -14.04 -14.41
N VAL A 173 -2.83 -12.73 -14.16
CA VAL A 173 -3.77 -11.94 -13.37
C VAL A 173 -4.68 -11.16 -14.29
N SER A 174 -5.99 -11.21 -14.07
CA SER A 174 -7.00 -10.60 -14.94
C SER A 174 -7.82 -9.53 -14.24
N SER A 175 -8.83 -9.88 -13.46
CA SER A 175 -9.77 -8.96 -12.85
C SER A 175 -9.13 -8.05 -11.81
N ALA A 176 -8.19 -8.57 -11.01
CA ALA A 176 -7.49 -7.77 -10.01
C ALA A 176 -6.79 -6.53 -10.59
N LYS A 177 -6.29 -6.59 -11.84
CA LYS A 177 -5.66 -5.44 -12.51
C LYS A 177 -6.62 -4.28 -12.74
N ARG A 178 -7.94 -4.52 -12.72
CA ARG A 178 -8.97 -3.51 -12.94
C ARG A 178 -9.41 -2.81 -11.66
N LEU A 179 -8.86 -3.20 -10.51
CA LEU A 179 -9.17 -2.59 -9.22
C LEU A 179 -8.69 -1.13 -9.11
N VAL A 180 -7.63 -0.79 -9.85
CA VAL A 180 -6.99 0.51 -9.74
C VAL A 180 -6.76 1.10 -11.13
N ASP A 181 -7.21 2.33 -11.34
CA ASP A 181 -6.95 3.08 -12.55
C ASP A 181 -5.61 3.80 -12.50
N LEU A 182 -5.31 4.43 -11.37
CA LEU A 182 -4.15 5.27 -11.20
C LEU A 182 -3.70 5.31 -9.75
N LEU A 183 -2.40 5.11 -9.53
CA LEU A 183 -1.72 5.40 -8.28
C LEU A 183 -0.59 6.40 -8.55
N LEU A 184 -0.58 7.48 -7.78
CA LEU A 184 0.46 8.49 -7.84
C LEU A 184 1.11 8.65 -6.48
N VAL A 185 2.40 8.92 -6.44
CA VAL A 185 3.05 9.48 -5.28
C VAL A 185 3.46 10.92 -5.59
N LYS A 186 3.12 11.84 -4.70
CA LYS A 186 3.55 13.23 -4.72
C LYS A 186 4.52 13.46 -3.57
N LEU A 187 5.65 14.05 -3.87
CA LEU A 187 6.62 14.48 -2.89
C LEU A 187 6.47 15.98 -2.65
N GLU A 188 6.18 16.36 -1.41
CA GLU A 188 6.09 17.76 -1.02
C GLU A 188 7.29 18.17 -0.19
N ASP A 189 7.77 19.41 -0.39
CA ASP A 189 8.75 19.98 0.52
C ASP A 189 8.07 20.25 1.85
N GLY A 190 8.66 19.82 2.95
CA GLY A 190 8.19 20.11 4.29
C GLY A 190 8.33 21.58 4.70
N ARG A 191 8.15 22.52 3.77
CA ARG A 191 8.08 23.96 4.06
C ARG A 191 6.64 24.27 4.47
N GLN A 192 6.42 24.56 5.72
CA GLN A 192 5.25 25.31 6.10
C GLN A 192 5.27 26.62 5.29
N GLU A 193 4.24 26.87 4.50
CA GLU A 193 3.90 28.23 4.14
C GLU A 193 3.56 28.92 5.47
N ASP A 194 4.51 29.70 5.97
CA ASP A 194 4.22 30.68 6.99
C ASP A 194 3.15 31.60 6.43
N SER A 195 1.89 31.32 6.78
CA SER A 195 0.79 32.26 6.60
C SER A 195 0.95 33.38 7.62
N SER A 196 2.04 34.11 7.52
CA SER A 196 2.23 35.43 8.11
C SER A 196 1.76 36.46 7.09
N SER A 197 0.50 36.79 7.13
CA SER A 197 -0.02 38.07 6.74
C SER A 197 -1.08 38.42 7.75
N SER A 198 -0.79 39.11 8.84
CA SER A 198 -0.50 40.55 8.89
C SER A 198 -1.63 41.37 8.31
N GLU A 199 -2.24 42.00 9.31
CA GLU A 199 -2.87 43.33 9.23
C GLU A 199 -4.14 43.43 8.42
#